data_f646e899ec664a4810c734d0ea00e648
#
_entry.id   f646e899ec664a4810c734d0ea00e648
#
_cell.length_a   1.000
_cell.length_b   1.000
_cell.length_c   1.000
_cell.angle_alpha   90.00
_cell.angle_beta   90.00
_cell.angle_gamma   90.00
#
_symmetry.space_group_name_H-M   'P 1'
#
loop_
_entity.id
_entity.type
_entity.pdbx_description
1 polymer ?
#
loop_
_entity_poly.entity_id
_entity_poly.type
_entity_poly.pdbx_seq_one_letter_code
_entity_poly.pdbx_strand_id
1 'polypeptide(L)'
;GSSGGRGFTGQTEGKAETMNLKQAKELVRGRLSDKRYEHTLNVRKMAVKLAKRYGVDEDKAALAALLHDSAKEISKDEMRAIMRAHPELAEGGEERPTPVWHGICAAILARTEWGVEDEAVLSAIACHTAGKPGMSRLDKIVYLADMSSKERDWPGVNKLRKLELKDLDLAMLAALRQTNDFVLSQGKPLDPMSKAAYDEIKAEVDARAAKAG
;
A
#
# COMPACT_ATOMS: atom_id res chain seq x y z
N GLY A 1 38.82 -0.15 54.24
CA GLY A 1 38.42 0.59 53.08
C GLY A 1 37.57 -0.28 52.16
N SER A 2 36.25 -0.09 52.18
CA SER A 2 35.29 -0.77 51.31
C SER A 2 34.92 0.16 50.17
N SER A 3 35.24 -0.22 48.92
CA SER A 3 34.79 0.45 47.76
C SER A 3 33.56 -0.26 47.18
N GLY A 4 32.40 0.37 47.31
CA GLY A 4 31.14 -0.06 46.70
C GLY A 4 31.15 0.26 45.22
N GLY A 5 31.11 -0.80 44.40
CA GLY A 5 30.82 -0.69 42.99
C GLY A 5 29.31 -0.52 42.78
N ARG A 6 28.87 0.63 42.24
CA ARG A 6 27.51 0.82 41.78
C ARG A 6 27.39 0.17 40.40
N GLY A 7 26.58 -0.89 40.35
CA GLY A 7 26.20 -1.51 39.11
C GLY A 7 25.38 -0.53 38.25
N PHE A 8 25.83 -0.35 37.04
CA PHE A 8 25.11 0.34 35.97
C PHE A 8 23.99 -0.64 35.50
N THR A 9 22.78 -0.41 35.93
CA THR A 9 21.63 -1.12 35.36
C THR A 9 21.39 -0.56 33.97
N GLY A 10 21.79 -1.33 32.96
CA GLY A 10 21.43 -1.04 31.58
C GLY A 10 19.91 -1.03 31.46
N GLN A 11 19.37 0.15 31.20
CA GLN A 11 18.00 0.26 30.68
C GLN A 11 18.01 -0.41 29.30
N THR A 12 17.41 -1.58 29.21
CA THR A 12 16.99 -2.12 27.92
C THR A 12 15.95 -1.13 27.39
N GLU A 13 16.35 -0.32 26.41
CA GLU A 13 15.40 0.43 25.59
C GLU A 13 14.45 -0.61 25.02
N GLY A 14 13.24 -0.63 25.54
CA GLY A 14 12.18 -1.49 25.03
C GLY A 14 11.95 -1.12 23.58
N LYS A 15 12.18 -2.08 22.65
CA LYS A 15 11.73 -1.97 21.28
C LYS A 15 10.26 -1.59 21.32
N ALA A 16 9.89 -0.45 20.75
CA ALA A 16 8.49 -0.07 20.59
C ALA A 16 7.79 -1.25 19.91
N GLU A 17 6.74 -1.76 20.53
CA GLU A 17 5.98 -2.87 19.97
C GLU A 17 5.40 -2.44 18.61
N THR A 18 5.64 -3.27 17.59
CA THR A 18 5.05 -3.07 16.25
C THR A 18 3.53 -3.08 16.38
N MET A 19 2.86 -2.14 15.69
CA MET A 19 1.40 -2.07 15.64
C MET A 19 0.79 -3.42 15.24
N ASN A 20 -0.12 -3.94 16.05
CA ASN A 20 -0.88 -5.14 15.71
C ASN A 20 -2.16 -4.80 14.92
N LEU A 21 -2.83 -5.84 14.40
CA LEU A 21 -4.02 -5.67 13.56
C LEU A 21 -5.18 -5.00 14.30
N LYS A 22 -5.36 -5.31 15.58
CA LYS A 22 -6.40 -4.69 16.41
C LYS A 22 -6.15 -3.19 16.59
N GLN A 23 -4.92 -2.81 16.87
CA GLN A 23 -4.51 -1.41 17.01
C GLN A 23 -4.68 -0.65 15.68
N ALA A 24 -4.29 -1.26 14.56
CA ALA A 24 -4.46 -0.67 13.22
C ALA A 24 -5.94 -0.45 12.90
N LYS A 25 -6.79 -1.41 13.20
CA LYS A 25 -8.24 -1.30 12.99
C LYS A 25 -8.86 -0.17 13.83
N GLU A 26 -8.49 -0.07 15.10
CA GLU A 26 -8.95 0.99 16.00
C GLU A 26 -8.46 2.36 15.52
N LEU A 27 -7.20 2.46 15.09
CA LEU A 27 -6.62 3.70 14.56
C LEU A 27 -7.42 4.20 13.36
N VAL A 28 -7.63 3.38 12.35
CA VAL A 28 -8.32 3.81 11.12
C VAL A 28 -9.81 4.04 11.37
N ARG A 29 -10.42 3.34 12.32
CA ARG A 29 -11.80 3.65 12.72
C ARG A 29 -11.94 5.07 13.22
N GLY A 30 -10.97 5.57 13.98
CA GLY A 30 -10.95 6.93 14.49
C GLY A 30 -10.57 8.00 13.46
N ARG A 31 -9.94 7.61 12.35
CA ARG A 31 -9.44 8.54 11.33
C ARG A 31 -10.33 8.67 10.10
N LEU A 32 -11.15 7.66 9.82
CA LEU A 32 -11.89 7.57 8.56
C LEU A 32 -13.40 7.73 8.78
N SER A 33 -14.06 8.30 7.78
CA SER A 33 -15.52 8.27 7.69
C SER A 33 -16.05 6.83 7.64
N ASP A 34 -17.32 6.63 7.97
CA ASP A 34 -17.94 5.30 7.95
C ASP A 34 -17.79 4.61 6.59
N LYS A 35 -18.00 5.35 5.51
CA LYS A 35 -17.87 4.82 4.13
C LYS A 35 -16.43 4.38 3.84
N ARG A 36 -15.43 5.19 4.20
CA ARG A 36 -14.03 4.88 3.94
C ARG A 36 -13.53 3.74 4.84
N TYR A 37 -14.02 3.69 6.05
CA TYR A 37 -13.74 2.58 6.96
C TYR A 37 -14.31 1.25 6.44
N GLU A 38 -15.55 1.24 5.94
CA GLU A 38 -16.15 0.06 5.33
C GLU A 38 -15.34 -0.42 4.12
N HIS A 39 -14.94 0.51 3.23
CA HIS A 39 -14.03 0.21 2.13
C HIS A 39 -12.73 -0.44 2.64
N THR A 40 -12.11 0.12 3.66
CA THR A 40 -10.88 -0.40 4.25
C THR A 40 -11.05 -1.85 4.74
N LEU A 41 -12.15 -2.16 5.42
CA LEU A 41 -12.43 -3.53 5.86
C LEU A 41 -12.65 -4.49 4.68
N ASN A 42 -13.27 -4.05 3.62
CA ASN A 42 -13.46 -4.84 2.40
C ASN A 42 -12.13 -5.08 1.68
N VAL A 43 -11.25 -4.08 1.63
CA VAL A 43 -9.90 -4.22 1.08
C VAL A 43 -9.09 -5.22 1.89
N ARG A 44 -9.17 -5.18 3.22
CA ARG A 44 -8.52 -6.18 4.10
C ARG A 44 -8.95 -7.60 3.74
N LYS A 45 -10.25 -7.85 3.61
CA LYS A 45 -10.76 -9.19 3.26
C LYS A 45 -10.23 -9.68 1.92
N MET A 46 -10.22 -8.82 0.91
CA MET A 46 -9.70 -9.16 -0.40
C MET A 46 -8.19 -9.38 -0.37
N ALA A 47 -7.43 -8.53 0.31
CA ALA A 47 -5.98 -8.67 0.44
C ALA A 47 -5.59 -9.99 1.13
N VAL A 48 -6.28 -10.36 2.20
CA VAL A 48 -6.05 -11.64 2.89
C VAL A 48 -6.38 -12.83 1.98
N LYS A 49 -7.47 -12.75 1.23
CA LYS A 49 -7.84 -13.79 0.26
C LYS A 49 -6.76 -13.99 -0.81
N LEU A 50 -6.25 -12.91 -1.37
CA LEU A 50 -5.17 -12.96 -2.36
C LEU A 50 -3.85 -13.43 -1.75
N ALA A 51 -3.53 -13.00 -0.53
CA ALA A 51 -2.35 -13.46 0.19
C ALA A 51 -2.36 -14.99 0.39
N LYS A 52 -3.50 -15.55 0.79
CA LYS A 52 -3.66 -17.01 0.87
C LYS A 52 -3.42 -17.69 -0.47
N ARG A 53 -4.00 -17.14 -1.53
CA ARG A 53 -3.87 -17.71 -2.89
C ARG A 53 -2.43 -17.75 -3.37
N TYR A 54 -1.63 -16.75 -3.03
CA TYR A 54 -0.26 -16.60 -3.56
C TYR A 54 0.84 -16.87 -2.52
N GLY A 55 0.50 -17.40 -1.36
CA GLY A 55 1.48 -17.77 -0.34
C GLY A 55 2.20 -16.57 0.28
N VAL A 56 1.54 -15.42 0.37
CA VAL A 56 2.04 -14.21 1.04
C VAL A 56 1.52 -14.17 2.47
N ASP A 57 2.30 -13.61 3.37
CA ASP A 57 1.92 -13.44 4.78
C ASP A 57 0.59 -12.69 4.92
N GLU A 58 -0.41 -13.36 5.49
CA GLU A 58 -1.76 -12.82 5.61
C GLU A 58 -1.83 -11.64 6.58
N ASP A 59 -1.04 -11.65 7.65
CA ASP A 59 -1.03 -10.56 8.63
C ASP A 59 -0.39 -9.31 8.04
N LYS A 60 0.66 -9.44 7.24
CA LYS A 60 1.24 -8.32 6.50
C LYS A 60 0.26 -7.74 5.50
N ALA A 61 -0.46 -8.58 4.78
CA ALA A 61 -1.49 -8.15 3.83
C ALA A 61 -2.63 -7.42 4.56
N ALA A 62 -3.09 -7.96 5.68
CA ALA A 62 -4.12 -7.33 6.50
C ALA A 62 -3.68 -5.97 7.04
N LEU A 63 -2.45 -5.87 7.57
CA LEU A 63 -1.92 -4.61 8.11
C LEU A 63 -1.78 -3.54 7.03
N ALA A 64 -1.20 -3.89 5.88
CA ALA A 64 -1.06 -2.96 4.76
C ALA A 64 -2.45 -2.48 4.27
N ALA A 65 -3.40 -3.39 4.14
CA ALA A 65 -4.77 -3.05 3.73
C ALA A 65 -5.46 -2.12 4.73
N LEU A 66 -5.35 -2.39 6.03
CA LEU A 66 -5.93 -1.54 7.06
C LEU A 66 -5.37 -0.11 7.04
N LEU A 67 -4.08 0.04 6.75
CA LEU A 67 -3.41 1.34 6.80
C LEU A 67 -3.35 2.07 5.45
N HIS A 68 -3.68 1.42 4.33
CA HIS A 68 -3.47 2.00 2.99
C HIS A 68 -4.14 3.35 2.78
N ASP A 69 -5.35 3.53 3.29
CA ASP A 69 -6.14 4.75 3.17
C ASP A 69 -6.17 5.60 4.46
N SER A 70 -5.30 5.32 5.42
CA SER A 70 -5.30 6.00 6.73
C SER A 70 -5.10 7.52 6.66
N ALA A 71 -4.52 8.02 5.58
CA ALA A 71 -4.33 9.45 5.31
C ALA A 71 -5.25 9.99 4.20
N LYS A 72 -6.21 9.21 3.72
CA LYS A 72 -7.05 9.57 2.56
C LYS A 72 -7.87 10.84 2.78
N GLU A 73 -8.34 11.05 3.99
CA GLU A 73 -9.30 12.12 4.29
C GLU A 73 -8.67 13.34 5.00
N ILE A 74 -7.35 13.36 5.19
CA ILE A 74 -6.65 14.57 5.63
C ILE A 74 -6.53 15.57 4.47
N SER A 75 -6.34 16.85 4.79
CA SER A 75 -6.22 17.90 3.78
C SER A 75 -4.93 17.76 2.97
N LYS A 76 -4.92 18.33 1.77
CA LYS A 76 -3.72 18.40 0.93
C LYS A 76 -2.62 19.22 1.59
N ASP A 77 -2.97 20.25 2.36
CA ASP A 77 -1.99 21.05 3.10
C ASP A 77 -1.32 20.21 4.20
N GLU A 78 -2.07 19.37 4.90
CA GLU A 78 -1.50 18.42 5.86
C GLU A 78 -0.62 17.38 5.17
N MET A 79 -1.03 16.87 4.00
CA MET A 79 -0.21 15.94 3.22
C MET A 79 1.12 16.57 2.81
N ARG A 80 1.11 17.83 2.33
CA ARG A 80 2.36 18.55 2.01
C ARG A 80 3.24 18.72 3.23
N ALA A 81 2.67 19.07 4.37
CA ALA A 81 3.42 19.22 5.61
C ALA A 81 4.10 17.92 6.03
N ILE A 82 3.42 16.78 5.93
CA ILE A 82 3.98 15.46 6.22
C ILE A 82 5.15 15.15 5.27
N MET A 83 4.97 15.34 3.97
CA MET A 83 6.01 15.07 2.98
C MET A 83 7.23 16.00 3.13
N ARG A 84 7.01 17.27 3.44
CA ARG A 84 8.09 18.25 3.66
C ARG A 84 8.85 18.02 4.96
N ALA A 85 8.20 17.46 5.98
CA ALA A 85 8.86 17.08 7.22
C ALA A 85 9.76 15.85 7.06
N HIS A 86 9.51 15.01 6.06
CA HIS A 86 10.24 13.76 5.81
C HIS A 86 10.60 13.62 4.33
N PRO A 87 11.45 14.51 3.77
CA PRO A 87 11.73 14.51 2.33
C PRO A 87 12.41 13.22 1.87
N GLU A 88 13.19 12.56 2.72
CA GLU A 88 13.83 11.28 2.44
C GLU A 88 12.84 10.11 2.29
N LEU A 89 11.63 10.25 2.84
CA LEU A 89 10.57 9.24 2.75
C LEU A 89 9.49 9.60 1.72
N ALA A 90 9.47 10.84 1.26
CA ALA A 90 8.39 11.36 0.42
C ALA A 90 8.47 10.95 -1.05
N GLU A 91 9.59 10.35 -1.50
CA GLU A 91 9.76 9.82 -2.86
C GLU A 91 9.41 10.83 -3.97
N GLY A 92 9.71 12.12 -3.77
CA GLY A 92 9.33 13.18 -4.69
C GLY A 92 7.81 13.39 -4.81
N GLY A 93 7.06 12.98 -3.78
CA GLY A 93 5.60 12.89 -3.82
C GLY A 93 4.89 14.20 -4.14
N GLU A 94 5.40 15.31 -3.62
CA GLU A 94 4.76 16.62 -3.83
C GLU A 94 4.72 17.04 -5.32
N GLU A 95 5.67 16.55 -6.12
CA GLU A 95 5.73 16.82 -7.58
C GLU A 95 4.95 15.79 -8.39
N ARG A 96 4.45 14.74 -7.74
CA ARG A 96 3.63 13.71 -8.36
C ARG A 96 2.13 14.10 -8.30
N PRO A 97 1.26 13.48 -9.13
CA PRO A 97 -0.17 13.76 -9.10
C PRO A 97 -0.78 13.59 -7.71
N THR A 98 -1.66 14.50 -7.32
CA THR A 98 -2.22 14.55 -5.95
C THR A 98 -2.92 13.25 -5.47
N PRO A 99 -3.56 12.44 -6.34
CA PRO A 99 -4.13 11.17 -5.90
C PRO A 99 -3.14 10.19 -5.28
N VAL A 100 -1.84 10.35 -5.56
CA VAL A 100 -0.77 9.49 -5.04
C VAL A 100 -0.34 9.89 -3.61
N TRP A 101 -0.62 11.11 -3.21
CA TRP A 101 -0.10 11.68 -1.97
C TRP A 101 -0.54 10.94 -0.71
N HIS A 102 -1.80 10.52 -0.64
CA HIS A 102 -2.31 9.90 0.58
C HIS A 102 -1.62 8.56 0.92
N GLY A 103 -1.23 7.78 -0.08
CA GLY A 103 -0.48 6.55 0.15
C GLY A 103 0.92 6.81 0.68
N ILE A 104 1.62 7.78 0.10
CA ILE A 104 2.94 8.22 0.58
C ILE A 104 2.85 8.73 2.02
N CYS A 105 1.88 9.59 2.31
CA CYS A 105 1.67 10.12 3.65
C CYS A 105 1.31 9.04 4.66
N ALA A 106 0.45 8.08 4.28
CA ALA A 106 0.10 6.95 5.13
C ALA A 106 1.34 6.12 5.50
N ALA A 107 2.21 5.85 4.54
CA ALA A 107 3.46 5.12 4.79
C ALA A 107 4.41 5.91 5.71
N ILE A 108 4.54 7.22 5.52
CA ILE A 108 5.34 8.08 6.40
C ILE A 108 4.81 8.05 7.82
N LEU A 109 3.51 8.25 8.01
CA LEU A 109 2.88 8.21 9.34
C LEU A 109 3.03 6.83 9.99
N ALA A 110 2.81 5.76 9.22
CA ALA A 110 2.97 4.40 9.72
C ALA A 110 4.39 4.15 10.27
N ARG A 111 5.40 4.61 9.55
CA ARG A 111 6.80 4.48 9.98
C ARG A 111 7.12 5.37 11.17
N THR A 112 6.77 6.65 11.11
CA THR A 112 7.24 7.66 12.06
C THR A 112 6.38 7.77 13.32
N GLU A 113 5.09 7.46 13.24
CA GLU A 113 4.15 7.64 14.34
C GLU A 113 3.53 6.34 14.86
N TRP A 114 3.35 5.34 14.00
CA TRP A 114 2.60 4.13 14.38
C TRP A 114 3.47 2.88 14.56
N GLY A 115 4.77 3.04 14.53
CA GLY A 115 5.73 1.97 14.84
C GLY A 115 5.79 0.84 13.83
N VAL A 116 5.36 1.05 12.59
CA VAL A 116 5.48 0.04 11.53
C VAL A 116 6.90 0.09 10.96
N GLU A 117 7.66 -0.99 11.15
CA GLU A 117 9.04 -1.10 10.67
C GLU A 117 9.19 -2.02 9.45
N ASP A 118 8.20 -2.83 9.14
CA ASP A 118 8.24 -3.76 8.02
C ASP A 118 8.25 -3.02 6.68
N GLU A 119 9.38 -3.05 5.99
CA GLU A 119 9.56 -2.34 4.70
C GLU A 119 8.63 -2.86 3.61
N ALA A 120 8.26 -4.14 3.62
CA ALA A 120 7.32 -4.70 2.64
C ALA A 120 5.91 -4.13 2.84
N VAL A 121 5.48 -4.00 4.10
CA VAL A 121 4.18 -3.38 4.44
C VAL A 121 4.17 -1.90 4.08
N LEU A 122 5.22 -1.16 4.43
CA LEU A 122 5.34 0.26 4.12
C LEU A 122 5.35 0.53 2.61
N SER A 123 6.05 -0.31 1.84
CA SER A 123 6.04 -0.25 0.38
C SER A 123 4.63 -0.43 -0.20
N ALA A 124 3.91 -1.44 0.26
CA ALA A 124 2.56 -1.73 -0.21
C ALA A 124 1.58 -0.57 0.08
N ILE A 125 1.71 0.07 1.23
CA ILE A 125 0.94 1.26 1.57
C ILE A 125 1.28 2.42 0.64
N ALA A 126 2.57 2.71 0.47
CA ALA A 126 3.04 3.86 -0.32
C ALA A 126 2.66 3.78 -1.79
N CYS A 127 2.73 2.60 -2.40
CA CYS A 127 2.53 2.43 -3.84
C CYS A 127 1.12 1.95 -4.24
N HIS A 128 0.18 1.91 -3.31
CA HIS A 128 -1.14 1.30 -3.58
C HIS A 128 -1.97 2.02 -4.64
N THR A 129 -1.73 3.29 -4.91
CA THR A 129 -2.48 4.08 -5.89
C THR A 129 -1.88 4.01 -7.30
N ALA A 130 -0.57 4.21 -7.40
CA ALA A 130 0.12 4.34 -8.68
C ALA A 130 0.81 3.06 -9.14
N GLY A 131 1.18 2.17 -8.22
CA GLY A 131 2.17 1.15 -8.48
C GLY A 131 3.57 1.75 -8.60
N LYS A 132 4.54 0.91 -8.87
CA LYS A 132 5.94 1.30 -9.09
C LYS A 132 6.69 0.18 -9.81
N PRO A 133 7.86 0.44 -10.40
CA PRO A 133 8.76 -0.64 -10.82
C PRO A 133 9.21 -1.49 -9.63
N GLY A 134 9.41 -2.80 -9.86
CA GLY A 134 9.90 -3.70 -8.82
C GLY A 134 8.88 -4.06 -7.74
N MET A 135 7.60 -4.05 -8.06
CA MET A 135 6.56 -4.41 -7.07
C MET A 135 6.73 -5.83 -6.54
N SER A 136 6.68 -5.96 -5.22
CA SER A 136 6.57 -7.26 -4.56
C SER A 136 5.18 -7.88 -4.78
N ARG A 137 5.02 -9.16 -4.45
CA ARG A 137 3.68 -9.78 -4.44
C ARG A 137 2.74 -9.06 -3.49
N LEU A 138 3.21 -8.63 -2.32
CA LEU A 138 2.41 -7.87 -1.37
C LEU A 138 1.96 -6.54 -1.95
N ASP A 139 2.84 -5.80 -2.63
CA ASP A 139 2.50 -4.55 -3.32
C ASP A 139 1.36 -4.77 -4.32
N LYS A 140 1.46 -5.81 -5.14
CA LYS A 140 0.45 -6.17 -6.15
C LYS A 140 -0.88 -6.55 -5.51
N ILE A 141 -0.82 -7.33 -4.43
CA ILE A 141 -2.01 -7.78 -3.70
C ILE A 141 -2.79 -6.59 -3.13
N VAL A 142 -2.13 -5.65 -2.50
CA VAL A 142 -2.79 -4.46 -1.93
C VAL A 142 -3.36 -3.58 -3.02
N TYR A 143 -2.61 -3.34 -4.10
CA TYR A 143 -3.10 -2.59 -5.27
C TYR A 143 -4.38 -3.22 -5.84
N LEU A 144 -4.37 -4.52 -6.08
CA LEU A 144 -5.52 -5.25 -6.62
C LEU A 144 -6.70 -5.29 -5.65
N ALA A 145 -6.45 -5.53 -4.37
CA ALA A 145 -7.49 -5.57 -3.36
C ALA A 145 -8.26 -4.26 -3.26
N ASP A 146 -7.57 -3.13 -3.40
CA ASP A 146 -8.19 -1.80 -3.42
C ASP A 146 -9.12 -1.63 -4.63
N MET A 147 -8.74 -2.14 -5.79
CA MET A 147 -9.56 -2.05 -7.01
C MET A 147 -10.71 -3.05 -7.09
N SER A 148 -10.61 -4.17 -6.39
CA SER A 148 -11.53 -5.30 -6.51
C SER A 148 -12.32 -5.59 -5.24
N SER A 149 -12.19 -4.75 -4.21
CA SER A 149 -12.94 -4.91 -2.97
C SER A 149 -14.46 -4.98 -3.22
N LYS A 150 -15.16 -5.65 -2.31
CA LYS A 150 -16.57 -6.06 -2.47
C LYS A 150 -17.50 -4.94 -2.94
N GLU A 151 -17.32 -3.71 -2.44
CA GLU A 151 -18.19 -2.56 -2.78
C GLU A 151 -17.91 -1.97 -4.16
N ARG A 152 -16.77 -2.31 -4.79
CA ARG A 152 -16.43 -1.81 -6.13
C ARG A 152 -17.36 -2.41 -7.18
N ASP A 153 -17.87 -1.57 -8.07
CA ASP A 153 -18.84 -1.94 -9.11
C ASP A 153 -18.52 -1.36 -10.50
N TRP A 154 -17.30 -0.86 -10.68
CA TRP A 154 -16.91 -0.30 -11.98
C TRP A 154 -16.96 -1.36 -13.10
N PRO A 155 -17.21 -0.94 -14.36
CA PRO A 155 -17.32 -1.89 -15.49
C PRO A 155 -16.04 -2.70 -15.68
N GLY A 156 -16.12 -4.01 -15.52
CA GLY A 156 -14.99 -4.94 -15.63
C GLY A 156 -14.44 -5.44 -14.29
N VAL A 157 -14.94 -4.96 -13.16
CA VAL A 157 -14.45 -5.41 -11.83
C VAL A 157 -14.61 -6.91 -11.61
N ASN A 158 -15.70 -7.50 -12.06
CA ASN A 158 -15.91 -8.95 -11.92
C ASN A 158 -14.92 -9.77 -12.76
N LYS A 159 -14.54 -9.26 -13.93
CA LYS A 159 -13.51 -9.85 -14.76
C LYS A 159 -12.15 -9.78 -14.07
N LEU A 160 -11.84 -8.64 -13.45
CA LEU A 160 -10.61 -8.48 -12.66
C LEU A 160 -10.58 -9.45 -11.47
N ARG A 161 -11.69 -9.59 -10.73
CA ARG A 161 -11.80 -10.51 -9.60
C ARG A 161 -11.52 -11.97 -9.99
N LYS A 162 -11.95 -12.39 -11.16
CA LYS A 162 -11.64 -13.73 -11.68
C LYS A 162 -10.17 -13.85 -12.07
N LEU A 163 -9.65 -12.84 -12.74
CA LEU A 163 -8.28 -12.84 -13.24
C LEU A 163 -7.25 -12.83 -12.10
N GLU A 164 -7.48 -12.04 -11.06
CA GLU A 164 -6.53 -11.94 -9.93
C GLU A 164 -6.41 -13.25 -9.13
N LEU A 165 -7.39 -14.12 -9.17
CA LEU A 165 -7.31 -15.46 -8.58
C LEU A 165 -6.52 -16.44 -9.44
N LYS A 166 -6.33 -16.14 -10.72
CA LYS A 166 -5.63 -17.01 -11.66
C LYS A 166 -4.17 -16.62 -11.88
N ASP A 167 -3.93 -15.33 -12.07
CA ASP A 167 -2.62 -14.82 -12.45
C ASP A 167 -2.45 -13.37 -11.95
N LEU A 168 -1.56 -13.21 -10.97
CA LEU A 168 -1.34 -11.93 -10.31
C LEU A 168 -0.82 -10.86 -11.27
N ASP A 169 0.13 -11.21 -12.16
CA ASP A 169 0.74 -10.26 -13.08
C ASP A 169 -0.20 -9.86 -14.22
N LEU A 170 -0.97 -10.79 -14.77
CA LEU A 170 -2.01 -10.46 -15.74
C LEU A 170 -3.09 -9.57 -15.13
N ALA A 171 -3.46 -9.82 -13.89
CA ALA A 171 -4.40 -8.97 -13.16
C ALA A 171 -3.83 -7.56 -12.96
N MET A 172 -2.55 -7.44 -12.60
CA MET A 172 -1.88 -6.15 -12.48
C MET A 172 -1.85 -5.38 -13.79
N LEU A 173 -1.57 -6.03 -14.91
CA LEU A 173 -1.64 -5.37 -16.21
C LEU A 173 -3.03 -4.81 -16.51
N ALA A 174 -4.06 -5.63 -16.28
CA ALA A 174 -5.45 -5.21 -16.49
C ALA A 174 -5.82 -4.04 -15.58
N ALA A 175 -5.44 -4.09 -14.31
CA ALA A 175 -5.72 -3.06 -13.31
C ALA A 175 -4.98 -1.74 -13.61
N LEU A 176 -3.69 -1.81 -13.92
CA LEU A 176 -2.90 -0.63 -14.28
C LEU A 176 -3.41 0.01 -15.57
N ARG A 177 -3.77 -0.79 -16.58
CA ARG A 177 -4.36 -0.28 -17.82
C ARG A 177 -5.67 0.45 -17.53
N GLN A 178 -6.55 -0.14 -16.73
CA GLN A 178 -7.82 0.47 -16.36
C GLN A 178 -7.61 1.82 -15.67
N THR A 179 -6.74 1.87 -14.67
CA THR A 179 -6.45 3.09 -13.92
C THR A 179 -5.78 4.14 -14.79
N ASN A 180 -4.78 3.76 -15.58
CA ASN A 180 -4.04 4.68 -16.43
C ASN A 180 -4.92 5.26 -17.53
N ASP A 181 -5.73 4.44 -18.17
CA ASP A 181 -6.67 4.89 -19.22
C ASP A 181 -7.73 5.84 -18.64
N PHE A 182 -8.22 5.56 -17.42
CA PHE A 182 -9.16 6.43 -16.73
C PHE A 182 -8.54 7.80 -16.43
N VAL A 183 -7.33 7.85 -15.90
CA VAL A 183 -6.60 9.11 -15.61
C VAL A 183 -6.42 9.91 -16.88
N LEU A 184 -5.97 9.28 -17.95
CA LEU A 184 -5.78 9.95 -19.26
C LEU A 184 -7.10 10.44 -19.85
N SER A 185 -8.19 9.67 -19.72
CA SER A 185 -9.51 10.08 -20.20
C SER A 185 -10.05 11.32 -19.48
N GLN A 186 -9.60 11.59 -18.26
CA GLN A 186 -9.94 12.79 -17.50
C GLN A 186 -9.06 14.00 -17.86
N GLY A 187 -8.15 13.86 -18.83
CA GLY A 187 -7.20 14.90 -19.18
C GLY A 187 -6.17 15.20 -18.08
N LYS A 188 -5.97 14.28 -17.17
CA LYS A 188 -5.03 14.42 -16.04
C LYS A 188 -3.67 13.82 -16.37
N PRO A 189 -2.59 14.34 -15.74
CA PRO A 189 -1.27 13.76 -15.94
C PRO A 189 -1.18 12.37 -15.32
N LEU A 190 -0.52 11.46 -16.04
CA LEU A 190 -0.21 10.12 -15.54
C LEU A 190 1.04 10.16 -14.67
N ASP A 191 1.01 9.48 -13.52
CA ASP A 191 2.19 9.30 -12.68
C ASP A 191 3.24 8.49 -13.46
N PRO A 192 4.50 8.96 -13.57
CA PRO A 192 5.56 8.22 -14.25
C PRO A 192 5.79 6.81 -13.66
N MET A 193 5.55 6.62 -12.36
CA MET A 193 5.68 5.31 -11.72
C MET A 193 4.62 4.32 -12.19
N SER A 194 3.39 4.78 -12.45
CA SER A 194 2.32 3.95 -13.01
C SER A 194 2.66 3.43 -14.41
N LYS A 195 3.20 4.31 -15.26
CA LYS A 195 3.65 3.94 -16.60
C LYS A 195 4.80 2.94 -16.54
N ALA A 196 5.80 3.22 -15.71
CA ALA A 196 6.97 2.35 -15.54
C ALA A 196 6.58 0.97 -14.99
N ALA A 197 5.65 0.92 -14.03
CA ALA A 197 5.11 -0.33 -13.50
C ALA A 197 4.43 -1.16 -14.59
N TYR A 198 3.59 -0.53 -15.39
CA TYR A 198 2.91 -1.19 -16.50
C TYR A 198 3.91 -1.76 -17.52
N ASP A 199 4.86 -0.95 -17.95
CA ASP A 199 5.86 -1.36 -18.96
C ASP A 199 6.71 -2.53 -18.46
N GLU A 200 7.14 -2.51 -17.19
CA GLU A 200 7.93 -3.59 -16.59
C GLU A 200 7.15 -4.91 -16.51
N ILE A 201 5.94 -4.87 -15.97
CA ILE A 201 5.11 -6.07 -15.82
C ILE A 201 4.71 -6.63 -17.18
N LYS A 202 4.41 -5.76 -18.15
CA LYS A 202 4.11 -6.20 -19.51
C LYS A 202 5.30 -6.92 -20.14
N ALA A 203 6.50 -6.39 -19.99
CA ALA A 203 7.71 -7.04 -20.50
C ALA A 203 7.94 -8.41 -19.85
N GLU A 204 7.72 -8.55 -18.56
CA GLU A 204 7.83 -9.82 -17.82
C GLU A 204 6.78 -10.84 -18.29
N VAL A 205 5.54 -10.42 -18.47
CA VAL A 205 4.46 -11.27 -18.97
C VAL A 205 4.73 -11.71 -20.40
N ASP A 206 5.16 -10.80 -21.27
CA ASP A 206 5.50 -11.12 -22.67
C ASP A 206 6.68 -12.10 -22.75
N ALA A 207 7.72 -11.91 -21.91
CA ALA A 207 8.86 -12.82 -21.84
C ALA A 207 8.45 -14.23 -21.36
N ARG A 208 7.55 -14.30 -20.38
CA ARG A 208 7.00 -15.57 -19.89
C ARG A 208 6.19 -16.30 -20.96
N ALA A 209 5.35 -15.58 -21.71
CA ALA A 209 4.57 -16.14 -22.80
C ALA A 209 5.46 -16.64 -23.94
N ALA A 210 6.54 -15.95 -24.28
CA ALA A 210 7.51 -16.36 -25.30
C ALA A 210 8.23 -17.66 -24.93
N LYS A 211 8.50 -17.90 -23.63
CA LYS A 211 9.12 -19.14 -23.14
C LYS A 211 8.17 -20.34 -23.16
N ALA A 212 6.86 -20.10 -23.09
CA ALA A 212 5.83 -21.15 -23.09
C ALA A 212 5.43 -21.60 -24.48
N GLY A 213 5.84 -20.85 -25.51
CA GLY A 213 5.56 -21.16 -26.92
C GLY A 213 6.59 -22.04 -27.57
#